data_ea22ec3075c57e57472d435df2453372
#
_entry.id   ea22ec3075c57e57472d435df2453372
#
_cell.length_a   1.000
_cell.length_b   1.000
_cell.length_c   1.000
_cell.angle_alpha   90.00
_cell.angle_beta   90.00
_cell.angle_gamma   90.00
#
_symmetry.space_group_name_H-M   'P 1'
#
loop_
_entity.id
_entity.type
_entity.pdbx_description
1 polymer ?
#
loop_
_entity_poly.entity_id
_entity_poly.type
_entity_poly.pdbx_seq_one_letter_code
_entity_poly.pdbx_strand_id
1 'polypeptide(L)' 'MNNKTIKAVEKRILRNMMADEKELRVLLETETNGVPDRQLDGLFVKIEQLLARISNNQNKIILLQDLKDE' A
#
# COMPACT_ATOMS: atom_id res chain seq x y z
N MET A 1 -16.46 -21.24 4.51
CA MET A 1 -15.92 -19.91 4.86
C MET A 1 -16.98 -18.84 4.58
N ASN A 2 -17.05 -17.79 5.38
CA ASN A 2 -18.07 -16.74 5.20
C ASN A 2 -17.61 -15.73 4.12
N ASN A 3 -18.15 -15.88 2.92
CA ASN A 3 -17.79 -15.02 1.78
C ASN A 3 -18.14 -13.54 2.01
N LYS A 4 -19.17 -13.29 2.80
CA LYS A 4 -19.59 -11.92 3.13
C LYS A 4 -18.52 -11.21 3.97
N THR A 5 -17.96 -11.93 4.94
CA THR A 5 -16.85 -11.41 5.76
C THR A 5 -15.59 -11.21 4.92
N ILE A 6 -15.29 -12.18 4.04
CA ILE A 6 -14.12 -12.07 3.14
C ILE A 6 -14.23 -10.82 2.27
N LYS A 7 -15.41 -10.59 1.66
CA LYS A 7 -15.63 -9.40 0.83
C LYS A 7 -15.48 -8.11 1.61
N ALA A 8 -15.95 -8.07 2.84
CA ALA A 8 -15.83 -6.89 3.70
C ALA A 8 -14.37 -6.58 4.02
N VAL A 9 -13.59 -7.62 4.32
CA VAL A 9 -12.15 -7.47 4.60
C VAL A 9 -11.40 -7.02 3.34
N GLU A 10 -11.68 -7.64 2.19
CA GLU A 10 -11.09 -7.25 0.91
C GLU A 10 -11.33 -5.76 0.62
N LYS A 11 -12.57 -5.32 0.80
CA LYS A 11 -12.95 -3.93 0.56
C LYS A 11 -12.16 -2.95 1.43
N ARG A 12 -11.97 -3.32 2.70
CA ARG A 12 -11.20 -2.51 3.64
C ARG A 12 -9.72 -2.43 3.21
N ILE A 13 -9.15 -3.58 2.83
CA ILE A 13 -7.76 -3.66 2.38
C ILE A 13 -7.57 -2.83 1.10
N LEU A 14 -8.47 -2.96 0.13
CA LEU A 14 -8.40 -2.20 -1.12
C LEU A 14 -8.49 -0.70 -0.88
N ARG A 15 -9.34 -0.27 0.05
CA ARG A 15 -9.45 1.14 0.42
C ARG A 15 -8.14 1.66 1.00
N ASN A 16 -7.51 0.88 1.87
CA ASN A 16 -6.21 1.24 2.45
C ASN A 16 -5.12 1.30 1.39
N MET A 17 -5.13 0.35 0.44
CA MET A 17 -4.18 0.35 -0.68
C MET A 17 -4.34 1.58 -1.56
N MET A 18 -5.56 1.98 -1.85
CA MET A 18 -5.82 3.18 -2.65
C MET A 18 -5.28 4.44 -1.97
N ALA A 19 -5.47 4.54 -0.66
CA ALA A 19 -4.93 5.67 0.11
C ALA A 19 -3.41 5.68 0.09
N ASP A 20 -2.78 4.51 0.26
CA ASP A 20 -1.32 4.38 0.23
C ASP A 20 -0.76 4.68 -1.16
N GLU A 21 -1.41 4.23 -2.22
CA GLU A 21 -1.00 4.51 -3.59
C GLU A 21 -1.07 6.00 -3.91
N LYS A 22 -2.10 6.67 -3.42
CA LYS A 22 -2.25 8.11 -3.61
C LYS A 22 -1.11 8.87 -2.91
N GLU A 23 -0.81 8.52 -1.68
CA GLU A 23 0.29 9.11 -0.94
C GLU A 23 1.64 8.84 -1.63
N LEU A 24 1.84 7.62 -2.10
CA LEU A 24 3.05 7.22 -2.82
C LEU A 24 3.25 8.07 -4.08
N ARG A 25 2.19 8.29 -4.86
CA ARG A 25 2.27 9.14 -6.05
C ARG A 25 2.72 10.54 -5.71
N VAL A 26 2.13 11.13 -4.67
CA VAL A 26 2.50 12.49 -4.24
C VAL A 26 3.99 12.55 -3.89
N LEU A 27 4.49 11.54 -3.16
CA LEU A 27 5.90 11.51 -2.77
C LEU A 27 6.82 11.31 -3.97
N LEU A 28 6.42 10.45 -4.93
CA LEU A 28 7.22 10.21 -6.14
C LEU A 28 7.26 11.41 -7.07
N GLU A 29 6.27 12.28 -7.02
CA GLU A 29 6.23 13.51 -7.80
C GLU A 29 6.95 14.67 -7.11
N THR A 30 7.43 14.49 -5.90
CA THR A 30 8.14 15.53 -5.16
C THR A 30 9.48 15.84 -5.81
N GLU A 31 9.75 17.12 -6.06
CA GLU A 31 11.02 17.58 -6.58
C GLU A 31 12.13 17.39 -5.55
N THR A 32 13.24 16.79 -5.98
CA THR A 32 14.36 16.51 -5.08
C THR A 32 15.54 17.45 -5.28
N ASN A 33 15.49 18.29 -6.31
CA ASN A 33 16.56 19.26 -6.59
C ASN A 33 16.68 20.27 -5.46
N GLY A 34 17.87 20.40 -4.89
CA GLY A 34 18.12 21.34 -3.81
C GLY A 34 17.68 20.87 -2.43
N VAL A 35 17.17 19.65 -2.32
CA VAL A 35 16.77 19.08 -1.03
C VAL A 35 18.00 18.49 -0.34
N PRO A 36 18.24 18.81 0.95
CA PRO A 36 19.38 18.24 1.69
C PRO A 36 19.27 16.71 1.78
N ASP A 37 20.43 16.04 1.74
CA ASP A 37 20.50 14.56 1.76
C ASP A 37 19.75 13.96 2.94
N ARG A 38 19.78 14.61 4.09
CA ARG A 38 19.08 14.13 5.29
C ARG A 38 17.57 14.04 5.06
N GLN A 39 17.00 15.03 4.35
CA GLN A 39 15.57 15.03 4.03
C GLN A 39 15.26 14.03 2.92
N LEU A 40 16.18 13.82 1.99
CA LEU A 40 16.02 12.80 0.94
C LEU A 40 15.96 11.40 1.54
N ASP A 41 16.81 11.11 2.52
CA ASP A 41 16.77 9.81 3.20
C ASP A 41 15.41 9.56 3.85
N GLY A 42 14.85 10.55 4.52
CA GLY A 42 13.52 10.46 5.11
C GLY A 42 12.44 10.21 4.08
N LEU A 43 12.52 10.90 2.93
CA LEU A 43 11.60 10.71 1.82
C LEU A 43 11.68 9.28 1.27
N PHE A 44 12.90 8.79 1.04
CA PHE A 44 13.10 7.44 0.49
C PHE A 44 12.60 6.36 1.45
N VAL A 45 12.86 6.51 2.75
CA VAL A 45 12.34 5.57 3.76
C VAL A 45 10.82 5.54 3.74
N LYS A 46 10.17 6.70 3.65
CA LYS A 46 8.71 6.78 3.58
C LYS A 46 8.18 6.08 2.34
N ILE A 47 8.81 6.29 1.19
CA ILE A 47 8.43 5.62 -0.07
C ILE A 47 8.55 4.11 0.08
N GLU A 48 9.67 3.63 0.63
CA GLU A 48 9.91 2.20 0.83
C GLU A 48 8.87 1.59 1.77
N GLN A 49 8.50 2.28 2.85
CA GLN A 49 7.47 1.84 3.77
C GLN A 49 6.11 1.71 3.09
N LEU A 50 5.75 2.66 2.24
CA LEU A 50 4.50 2.61 1.49
C LEU A 50 4.49 1.44 0.49
N LEU A 51 5.60 1.22 -0.20
CA LEU A 51 5.73 0.09 -1.13
C LEU A 51 5.57 -1.25 -0.41
N ALA A 52 6.21 -1.40 0.76
CA ALA A 52 6.10 -2.61 1.55
C ALA A 52 4.67 -2.84 2.02
N ARG A 53 3.97 -1.79 2.46
CA ARG A 53 2.60 -1.87 2.93
C ARG A 53 1.64 -2.27 1.81
N ILE A 54 1.80 -1.67 0.63
CA ILE A 54 1.00 -2.02 -0.56
C ILE A 54 1.23 -3.47 -0.95
N SER A 55 2.48 -3.91 -1.00
CA SER A 55 2.84 -5.28 -1.33
C SER A 55 2.22 -6.28 -0.35
N ASN A 56 2.31 -6.00 0.95
CA ASN A 56 1.71 -6.86 1.97
C ASN A 56 0.20 -6.95 1.82
N ASN A 57 -0.46 -5.84 1.50
CA ASN A 57 -1.90 -5.81 1.29
C ASN A 57 -2.30 -6.58 0.04
N GLN A 58 -1.52 -6.50 -1.03
CA GLN A 58 -1.74 -7.30 -2.24
C GLN A 58 -1.69 -8.80 -1.92
N ASN A 59 -0.70 -9.23 -1.13
CA ASN A 59 -0.57 -10.63 -0.72
C ASN A 59 -1.78 -11.08 0.11
N LYS A 60 -2.30 -10.22 0.96
CA LYS A 60 -3.51 -10.51 1.75
C LYS A 60 -4.72 -10.71 0.85
N ILE A 61 -4.87 -9.88 -0.18
CA ILE A 61 -5.97 -10.01 -1.15
C ILE A 61 -5.88 -11.35 -1.87
N ILE A 62 -4.68 -11.74 -2.32
CA ILE A 62 -4.46 -13.01 -3.02
C ILE A 62 -4.88 -14.17 -2.11
N LEU A 63 -4.44 -14.16 -0.86
CA LEU A 63 -4.79 -15.20 0.10
C LEU A 63 -6.30 -15.28 0.34
N LEU A 64 -6.96 -14.13 0.49
CA LEU A 64 -8.41 -14.09 0.68
C LEU A 64 -9.16 -14.64 -0.53
N GLN A 65 -8.69 -14.38 -1.74
CA GLN A 65 -9.29 -14.93 -2.95
C GLN A 65 -9.15 -16.45 -3.01
N ASP A 66 -7.99 -16.99 -2.61
CA ASP A 66 -7.78 -18.43 -2.54
C ASP A 66 -8.75 -19.09 -1.53
N LEU A 67 -8.92 -18.46 -0.37
CA LEU A 67 -9.85 -18.97 0.66
C LEU A 67 -11.30 -18.87 0.22
N LYS A 68 -11.65 -17.86 -0.57
CA LYS A 68 -12.98 -17.66 -1.08
C LYS A 68 -13.40 -18.75 -2.06
N ASP A 69 -12.45 -19.27 -2.82
CA ASP A 69 -12.70 -20.32 -3.81
C ASP A 69 -12.87 -21.72 -3.17
N GLU A 70 -12.57 -21.85 -1.90
CA GLU A 70 -12.84 -23.06 -1.14
C GLU A 70 -14.30 -23.08 -0.68
#